data_444714182ed928bdced107a6f58f0622
#
_entry.id   444714182ed928bdced107a6f58f0622
#
_cell.length_a   1.000
_cell.length_b   1.000
_cell.length_c   1.000
_cell.angle_alpha   90.00
_cell.angle_beta   90.00
_cell.angle_gamma   90.00
#
_symmetry.space_group_name_H-M   'P 1'
#
loop_
_entity.id
_entity.type
_entity.pdbx_description
1 polymer ?
#
loop_
_entity_poly.entity_id
_entity_poly.type
_entity_poly.pdbx_seq_one_letter_code
_entity_poly.pdbx_strand_id
1 'polypeptide(L)'
;MKDDEIRKEILNSEENMIILAGAGSGKTTLLTNKIIDYVEKNKTHYKKIAAITFTNKATNEIKVKLKGMINGNFIGNNDSFVEQEIIRPFLSDAYGEEYSNEFIVTYKTDKFDFYNKGLDTLKNKKILASYNDCKKNFKFQLALNILKNSKVARQFIQAKYSRIFIDEYQDCDEDMHKLFMYIKELGVKLFIVGDTKQSIYSWRGANPKLFEEIYNGDNDFKKYELFINFRCSKGIQNYSNIIQYRDNGKYQDNNEDIDDVILLSSNYDIRDAIENLDIEKDVAILVRSNAEAEKINNELNLYGYNFTFVPKTPLDELSTNNKNILIEIAKYSKDEKYTHYDFVNTLPREVSRKEILTLKEILQPLKSTLEKEEIEKILMKLFAFLNLSFFETKEINSFIESIINVRYENAFNGKEFIHKVMTIHSSKGLEFEQVVIFSKNYDISRDRDSEEHYVATTRAKSKLVILLNNNWYLKKVQSICKDTGLILENIAKFID
;
A
#
# COMPACT_ATOMS: atom_id res chain seq x y z
N MET A 1 7.77 -27.19 7.15
CA MET A 1 8.50 -28.00 6.12
C MET A 1 7.94 -27.72 4.72
N LYS A 2 6.65 -27.95 4.46
CA LYS A 2 6.10 -27.78 3.09
C LYS A 2 6.23 -26.34 2.54
N ASP A 3 5.99 -25.32 3.36
CA ASP A 3 6.10 -23.90 2.99
C ASP A 3 7.57 -23.49 2.69
N ASP A 4 8.53 -24.03 3.42
CA ASP A 4 9.97 -23.74 3.20
C ASP A 4 10.49 -24.33 1.89
N GLU A 5 9.99 -25.49 1.49
CA GLU A 5 10.31 -26.11 0.19
C GLU A 5 9.71 -25.29 -0.95
N ILE A 6 8.44 -24.86 -0.81
CA ILE A 6 7.77 -23.98 -1.77
C ILE A 6 8.53 -22.65 -1.91
N ARG A 7 8.95 -22.03 -0.80
CA ARG A 7 9.74 -20.78 -0.83
C ARG A 7 11.07 -20.97 -1.54
N LYS A 8 11.78 -22.07 -1.30
CA LYS A 8 13.02 -22.39 -2.02
C LYS A 8 12.78 -22.58 -3.52
N GLU A 9 11.70 -23.27 -3.89
CA GLU A 9 11.32 -23.45 -5.29
C GLU A 9 11.02 -22.12 -5.97
N ILE A 10 10.22 -21.25 -5.31
CA ILE A 10 9.93 -19.89 -5.78
C ILE A 10 11.22 -19.10 -6.00
N LEU A 11 12.15 -19.11 -5.03
CA LEU A 11 13.40 -18.37 -5.14
C LEU A 11 14.27 -18.86 -6.32
N ASN A 12 14.26 -20.15 -6.64
CA ASN A 12 15.06 -20.74 -7.71
C ASN A 12 14.40 -20.70 -9.09
N SER A 13 13.09 -20.52 -9.18
CA SER A 13 12.38 -20.54 -10.46
C SER A 13 12.54 -19.23 -11.24
N GLU A 14 12.73 -19.34 -12.55
CA GLU A 14 12.85 -18.22 -13.50
C GLU A 14 11.60 -18.05 -14.40
N GLU A 15 10.54 -18.82 -14.14
CA GLU A 15 9.29 -18.78 -14.90
C GLU A 15 8.40 -17.60 -14.52
N ASN A 16 7.31 -17.39 -15.29
CA ASN A 16 6.20 -16.58 -14.81
C ASN A 16 5.61 -17.24 -13.56
N MET A 17 5.31 -16.46 -12.53
CA MET A 17 4.80 -16.99 -11.28
C MET A 17 3.64 -16.19 -10.76
N ILE A 18 2.65 -16.90 -10.22
CA ILE A 18 1.57 -16.31 -9.43
C ILE A 18 1.51 -16.99 -8.06
N ILE A 19 1.51 -16.19 -7.02
CA ILE A 19 1.60 -16.66 -5.64
C ILE A 19 0.39 -16.15 -4.87
N LEU A 20 -0.48 -17.07 -4.50
CA LEU A 20 -1.55 -16.81 -3.54
C LEU A 20 -0.96 -16.87 -2.13
N ALA A 21 -1.02 -15.78 -1.40
CA ALA A 21 -0.33 -15.68 -0.13
C ALA A 21 -1.20 -14.94 0.89
N GLY A 22 -1.69 -15.66 1.89
CA GLY A 22 -2.59 -15.15 2.93
C GLY A 22 -1.98 -14.04 3.79
N ALA A 23 -2.79 -13.49 4.70
CA ALA A 23 -2.33 -12.52 5.68
C ALA A 23 -1.17 -13.10 6.50
N GLY A 24 -0.14 -12.28 6.78
CA GLY A 24 0.98 -12.70 7.61
C GLY A 24 1.91 -13.75 7.00
N SER A 25 1.69 -14.20 5.76
CA SER A 25 2.51 -15.24 5.12
C SER A 25 3.91 -14.78 4.67
N GLY A 26 4.26 -13.51 4.92
CA GLY A 26 5.56 -12.95 4.51
C GLY A 26 5.67 -12.67 3.01
N LYS A 27 4.57 -12.32 2.34
CA LYS A 27 4.50 -11.93 0.92
C LYS A 27 5.62 -10.98 0.51
N THR A 28 5.65 -9.80 1.14
CA THR A 28 6.60 -8.73 0.84
C THR A 28 8.05 -9.17 1.10
N THR A 29 8.28 -9.94 2.15
CA THR A 29 9.62 -10.49 2.45
C THR A 29 10.08 -11.47 1.36
N LEU A 30 9.21 -12.38 0.93
CA LEU A 30 9.52 -13.32 -0.15
C LEU A 30 9.79 -12.59 -1.46
N LEU A 31 8.94 -11.61 -1.82
CA LEU A 31 9.10 -10.76 -3.00
C LEU A 31 10.45 -10.03 -2.95
N THR A 32 10.76 -9.40 -1.83
CA THR A 32 12.02 -8.66 -1.64
C THR A 32 13.23 -9.57 -1.76
N ASN A 33 13.19 -10.74 -1.12
CA ASN A 33 14.29 -11.72 -1.21
C ASN A 33 14.47 -12.22 -2.64
N LYS A 34 13.38 -12.49 -3.37
CA LYS A 34 13.44 -12.88 -4.79
C LYS A 34 14.03 -11.80 -5.67
N ILE A 35 13.66 -10.53 -5.43
CA ILE A 35 14.23 -9.37 -6.17
C ILE A 35 15.74 -9.29 -5.92
N ILE A 36 16.17 -9.36 -4.65
CA ILE A 36 17.59 -9.27 -4.27
C ILE A 36 18.38 -10.40 -4.92
N ASP A 37 17.94 -11.65 -4.73
CA ASP A 37 18.58 -12.83 -5.30
C ASP A 37 18.71 -12.73 -6.83
N TYR A 38 17.61 -12.26 -7.49
CA TYR A 38 17.61 -12.07 -8.93
C TYR A 38 18.61 -11.00 -9.38
N VAL A 39 18.63 -9.83 -8.72
CA VAL A 39 19.56 -8.73 -9.05
C VAL A 39 21.01 -9.14 -8.79
N GLU A 40 21.27 -9.87 -7.71
CA GLU A 40 22.61 -10.35 -7.38
C GLU A 40 23.14 -11.36 -8.39
N LYS A 41 22.32 -12.33 -8.80
CA LYS A 41 22.67 -13.31 -9.82
C LYS A 41 22.89 -12.70 -11.20
N ASN A 42 22.22 -11.58 -11.49
CA ASN A 42 22.18 -10.94 -12.81
C ASN A 42 22.92 -9.59 -12.85
N LYS A 43 23.90 -9.34 -11.97
CA LYS A 43 24.65 -8.06 -11.88
C LYS A 43 25.25 -7.61 -13.20
N THR A 44 25.72 -8.53 -14.03
CA THR A 44 26.35 -8.24 -15.32
C THR A 44 25.36 -8.22 -16.48
N HIS A 45 24.09 -8.53 -16.22
CA HIS A 45 23.08 -8.56 -17.28
C HIS A 45 22.63 -7.14 -17.64
N TYR A 46 22.51 -6.86 -18.94
CA TYR A 46 22.08 -5.53 -19.39
C TYR A 46 20.60 -5.25 -19.08
N LYS A 47 19.73 -6.29 -19.06
CA LYS A 47 18.32 -6.14 -18.74
C LYS A 47 18.12 -5.87 -17.25
N LYS A 48 17.14 -5.07 -16.98
CA LYS A 48 16.74 -4.61 -15.65
C LYS A 48 15.47 -5.29 -15.18
N ILE A 49 15.08 -4.99 -13.95
CA ILE A 49 13.79 -5.39 -13.40
C ILE A 49 12.93 -4.17 -13.09
N ALA A 50 11.61 -4.39 -13.03
CA ALA A 50 10.71 -3.47 -12.36
C ALA A 50 10.12 -4.14 -11.12
N ALA A 51 10.17 -3.45 -9.96
CA ALA A 51 9.50 -3.85 -8.74
C ALA A 51 8.37 -2.85 -8.46
N ILE A 52 7.14 -3.33 -8.56
CA ILE A 52 5.92 -2.54 -8.44
C ILE A 52 5.22 -2.93 -7.14
N THR A 53 5.06 -1.97 -6.23
CA THR A 53 4.41 -2.18 -4.94
C THR A 53 3.28 -1.17 -4.74
N PHE A 54 2.27 -1.54 -3.95
CA PHE A 54 1.17 -0.63 -3.60
C PHE A 54 1.46 0.24 -2.37
N THR A 55 2.50 -0.09 -1.60
CA THR A 55 2.82 0.63 -0.36
C THR A 55 4.21 1.28 -0.41
N ASN A 56 4.31 2.50 0.12
CA ASN A 56 5.60 3.18 0.24
C ASN A 56 6.57 2.42 1.16
N LYS A 57 6.05 1.74 2.19
CA LYS A 57 6.85 0.91 3.11
C LYS A 57 7.59 -0.20 2.35
N ALA A 58 6.87 -0.97 1.54
CA ALA A 58 7.46 -2.03 0.72
C ALA A 58 8.46 -1.46 -0.32
N THR A 59 8.11 -0.36 -0.98
CA THR A 59 9.01 0.33 -1.90
C THR A 59 10.33 0.73 -1.22
N ASN A 60 10.25 1.33 -0.04
CA ASN A 60 11.44 1.78 0.71
C ASN A 60 12.26 0.60 1.23
N GLU A 61 11.61 -0.46 1.72
CA GLU A 61 12.28 -1.67 2.16
C GLU A 61 13.11 -2.30 1.03
N ILE A 62 12.54 -2.42 -0.16
CA ILE A 62 13.23 -2.93 -1.35
C ILE A 62 14.40 -1.99 -1.72
N LYS A 63 14.18 -0.67 -1.74
CA LYS A 63 15.22 0.32 -2.05
C LYS A 63 16.40 0.25 -1.09
N VAL A 64 16.11 0.17 0.22
CA VAL A 64 17.15 0.08 1.26
C VAL A 64 17.98 -1.19 1.10
N LYS A 65 17.33 -2.34 0.90
CA LYS A 65 18.00 -3.63 0.73
C LYS A 65 18.81 -3.73 -0.58
N LEU A 66 18.36 -3.05 -1.64
CA LEU A 66 19.06 -2.96 -2.93
C LEU A 66 20.04 -1.77 -3.01
N LYS A 67 20.35 -1.09 -1.91
CA LYS A 67 21.26 0.07 -1.89
C LYS A 67 22.59 -0.26 -2.62
N GLY A 68 22.90 0.52 -3.67
CA GLY A 68 24.06 0.29 -4.56
C GLY A 68 23.81 -0.65 -5.76
N MET A 69 22.68 -1.35 -5.82
CA MET A 69 22.31 -2.26 -6.94
C MET A 69 21.12 -1.72 -7.76
N ILE A 70 20.70 -0.49 -7.52
CA ILE A 70 19.49 0.08 -8.14
C ILE A 70 19.70 0.48 -9.61
N ASN A 71 20.94 0.57 -10.08
CA ASN A 71 21.30 1.11 -11.41
C ASN A 71 20.38 0.63 -12.54
N GLY A 72 19.45 1.51 -12.95
CA GLY A 72 18.51 1.30 -14.06
C GLY A 72 17.31 0.39 -13.75
N ASN A 73 17.22 -0.22 -12.56
CA ASN A 73 16.04 -0.94 -12.10
C ASN A 73 14.96 0.06 -11.71
N PHE A 74 13.69 -0.26 -12.04
CA PHE A 74 12.56 0.53 -11.57
C PHE A 74 12.06 -0.02 -10.23
N ILE A 75 11.89 0.83 -9.22
CA ILE A 75 11.29 0.47 -7.93
C ILE A 75 10.32 1.57 -7.54
N GLY A 76 9.03 1.29 -7.57
CA GLY A 76 8.01 2.29 -7.34
C GLY A 76 6.59 1.73 -7.33
N ASN A 77 5.62 2.62 -7.48
CA ASN A 77 4.22 2.22 -7.59
C ASN A 77 3.78 2.07 -9.06
N ASN A 78 2.58 1.51 -9.26
CA ASN A 78 1.98 1.29 -10.57
C ASN A 78 1.91 2.55 -11.43
N ASP A 79 1.42 3.65 -10.86
CA ASP A 79 1.24 4.92 -11.58
C ASP A 79 2.57 5.49 -12.07
N SER A 80 3.59 5.45 -11.20
CA SER A 80 4.93 5.93 -11.55
C SER A 80 5.57 5.08 -12.63
N PHE A 81 5.34 3.76 -12.62
CA PHE A 81 5.87 2.87 -13.64
C PHE A 81 5.35 3.24 -15.04
N VAL A 82 4.03 3.33 -15.21
CA VAL A 82 3.46 3.63 -16.53
C VAL A 82 3.79 5.04 -16.99
N GLU A 83 3.85 5.99 -16.07
CA GLU A 83 4.16 7.37 -16.40
C GLU A 83 5.61 7.54 -16.85
N GLN A 84 6.58 7.01 -16.10
CA GLN A 84 8.00 7.19 -16.36
C GLN A 84 8.52 6.31 -17.47
N GLU A 85 8.03 5.08 -17.56
CA GLU A 85 8.59 4.08 -18.46
C GLU A 85 7.84 3.96 -19.78
N ILE A 86 6.59 4.45 -19.85
CA ILE A 86 5.76 4.28 -21.05
C ILE A 86 5.22 5.61 -21.56
N ILE A 87 4.48 6.37 -20.71
CA ILE A 87 3.73 7.53 -21.22
C ILE A 87 4.68 8.66 -21.59
N ARG A 88 5.47 9.17 -20.64
CA ARG A 88 6.37 10.31 -20.89
C ARG A 88 7.39 10.04 -22.00
N PRO A 89 8.04 8.86 -22.10
CA PRO A 89 9.01 8.66 -23.16
C PRO A 89 8.42 8.51 -24.56
N PHE A 90 7.17 8.00 -24.68
CA PHE A 90 6.64 7.52 -25.98
C PHE A 90 5.30 8.11 -26.39
N LEU A 91 4.78 9.11 -25.65
CA LEU A 91 3.50 9.73 -26.00
C LEU A 91 3.51 10.36 -27.40
N SER A 92 4.52 11.17 -27.68
CA SER A 92 4.67 11.82 -29.00
C SER A 92 4.97 10.81 -30.11
N ASP A 93 5.71 9.75 -29.84
CA ASP A 93 5.97 8.68 -30.82
C ASP A 93 4.69 7.92 -31.20
N ALA A 94 3.78 7.72 -30.24
CA ALA A 94 2.54 6.98 -30.45
C ALA A 94 1.40 7.80 -31.06
N TYR A 95 1.35 9.12 -30.81
CA TYR A 95 0.21 9.98 -31.16
C TYR A 95 0.57 11.21 -32.00
N GLY A 96 1.86 11.47 -32.27
CA GLY A 96 2.34 12.61 -33.04
C GLY A 96 2.90 13.75 -32.20
N GLU A 97 3.64 14.65 -32.86
CA GLU A 97 4.36 15.75 -32.22
C GLU A 97 3.46 16.76 -31.49
N GLU A 98 2.18 16.81 -31.81
CA GLU A 98 1.21 17.64 -31.12
C GLU A 98 0.93 17.18 -29.67
N TYR A 99 1.35 15.97 -29.30
CA TYR A 99 1.28 15.48 -27.92
C TYR A 99 2.62 15.67 -27.22
N SER A 100 2.64 16.59 -26.25
CA SER A 100 3.85 16.86 -25.48
C SER A 100 4.15 15.72 -24.50
N ASN A 101 5.41 15.30 -24.45
CA ASN A 101 5.90 14.39 -23.42
C ASN A 101 5.97 15.06 -22.03
N GLU A 102 5.87 16.40 -22.00
CA GLU A 102 5.77 17.20 -20.78
C GLU A 102 4.32 17.55 -20.52
N PHE A 103 3.75 17.01 -19.46
CA PHE A 103 2.36 17.22 -19.03
C PHE A 103 2.26 17.19 -17.50
N ILE A 104 1.19 17.80 -17.00
CA ILE A 104 0.82 17.81 -15.58
C ILE A 104 -0.17 16.68 -15.33
N VAL A 105 -0.04 15.97 -14.21
CA VAL A 105 -1.01 14.94 -13.80
C VAL A 105 -2.01 15.50 -12.81
N THR A 106 -3.31 15.25 -13.02
CA THR A 106 -4.37 15.65 -12.10
C THR A 106 -5.44 14.56 -11.94
N TYR A 107 -5.97 14.40 -10.71
CA TYR A 107 -7.05 13.46 -10.42
C TYR A 107 -8.33 14.15 -9.94
N LYS A 108 -8.29 15.45 -9.67
CA LYS A 108 -9.42 16.24 -9.12
C LYS A 108 -10.10 17.10 -10.17
N THR A 109 -9.33 17.66 -11.11
CA THR A 109 -9.82 18.57 -12.14
C THR A 109 -9.75 17.93 -13.53
N ASP A 110 -10.40 18.55 -14.50
CA ASP A 110 -10.36 18.18 -15.93
C ASP A 110 -10.78 16.72 -16.21
N LYS A 111 -11.58 16.13 -15.32
CA LYS A 111 -12.10 14.77 -15.50
C LYS A 111 -13.00 14.66 -16.73
N PHE A 112 -13.07 13.45 -17.28
CA PHE A 112 -13.83 13.18 -18.50
C PHE A 112 -14.49 11.79 -18.45
N ASP A 113 -15.40 11.53 -19.41
CA ASP A 113 -16.14 10.26 -19.48
C ASP A 113 -15.61 9.31 -20.55
N PHE A 114 -14.97 9.84 -21.60
CA PHE A 114 -14.55 9.10 -22.79
C PHE A 114 -13.06 9.25 -23.07
N TYR A 115 -12.42 8.18 -23.56
CA TYR A 115 -11.00 8.12 -23.87
C TYR A 115 -10.51 9.28 -24.74
N ASN A 116 -11.24 9.59 -25.84
CA ASN A 116 -10.85 10.66 -26.77
C ASN A 116 -10.85 12.04 -26.10
N LYS A 117 -11.73 12.29 -25.11
CA LYS A 117 -11.71 13.53 -24.34
C LYS A 117 -10.47 13.62 -23.44
N GLY A 118 -10.00 12.49 -22.91
CA GLY A 118 -8.73 12.43 -22.21
C GLY A 118 -7.55 12.77 -23.11
N LEU A 119 -7.54 12.25 -24.33
CA LEU A 119 -6.54 12.60 -25.35
C LEU A 119 -6.61 14.09 -25.73
N ASP A 120 -7.82 14.63 -25.96
CA ASP A 120 -8.01 16.06 -26.25
C ASP A 120 -7.47 16.94 -25.10
N THR A 121 -7.72 16.56 -23.84
CA THR A 121 -7.24 17.28 -22.67
C THR A 121 -5.70 17.23 -22.60
N LEU A 122 -5.12 16.08 -22.87
CA LEU A 122 -3.68 15.89 -22.90
C LEU A 122 -3.02 16.70 -24.03
N LYS A 123 -3.61 16.69 -25.23
CA LYS A 123 -3.12 17.42 -26.39
C LYS A 123 -3.22 18.96 -26.18
N ASN A 124 -4.40 19.44 -25.80
CA ASN A 124 -4.68 20.89 -25.80
C ASN A 124 -4.24 21.60 -24.52
N LYS A 125 -4.30 20.91 -23.36
CA LYS A 125 -4.00 21.49 -22.06
C LYS A 125 -2.69 20.98 -21.46
N LYS A 126 -2.09 19.95 -22.03
CA LYS A 126 -0.94 19.22 -21.46
C LYS A 126 -1.27 18.69 -20.04
N ILE A 127 -2.47 18.16 -19.86
CA ILE A 127 -2.95 17.63 -18.59
C ILE A 127 -3.33 16.16 -18.78
N LEU A 128 -2.66 15.27 -18.05
CA LEU A 128 -3.04 13.89 -17.89
C LEU A 128 -4.03 13.79 -16.72
N ALA A 129 -5.32 13.81 -17.03
CA ALA A 129 -6.40 13.73 -16.06
C ALA A 129 -6.97 12.30 -15.96
N SER A 130 -8.04 12.11 -15.18
CA SER A 130 -8.68 10.83 -14.95
C SER A 130 -10.11 10.80 -15.45
N TYR A 131 -10.67 9.60 -15.58
CA TYR A 131 -12.11 9.43 -15.78
C TYR A 131 -12.93 9.95 -14.60
N ASN A 132 -14.18 10.36 -14.87
CA ASN A 132 -15.19 10.56 -13.83
C ASN A 132 -15.52 9.24 -13.11
N ASP A 133 -15.59 8.16 -13.87
CA ASP A 133 -15.75 6.80 -13.35
C ASP A 133 -14.43 6.32 -12.72
N CYS A 134 -14.40 6.22 -11.39
CA CYS A 134 -13.21 5.80 -10.64
C CYS A 134 -12.84 4.33 -10.84
N LYS A 135 -13.68 3.52 -11.50
CA LYS A 135 -13.39 2.12 -11.86
C LYS A 135 -12.58 1.99 -13.15
N LYS A 136 -12.46 3.06 -13.94
CA LYS A 136 -11.66 3.11 -15.17
C LYS A 136 -10.36 3.83 -14.93
N ASN A 137 -9.29 3.37 -15.56
CA ASN A 137 -7.96 3.92 -15.39
C ASN A 137 -7.38 4.44 -16.71
N PHE A 138 -7.60 5.72 -16.98
CA PHE A 138 -7.14 6.35 -18.24
C PHE A 138 -5.63 6.22 -18.42
N LYS A 139 -4.84 6.36 -17.36
CA LYS A 139 -3.38 6.29 -17.42
C LYS A 139 -2.90 4.92 -17.94
N PHE A 140 -3.47 3.83 -17.42
CA PHE A 140 -3.13 2.47 -17.84
C PHE A 140 -3.66 2.14 -19.24
N GLN A 141 -4.85 2.62 -19.57
CA GLN A 141 -5.41 2.48 -20.91
C GLN A 141 -4.56 3.23 -21.95
N LEU A 142 -4.11 4.45 -21.63
CA LEU A 142 -3.21 5.22 -22.46
C LEU A 142 -1.85 4.50 -22.64
N ALA A 143 -1.26 4.00 -21.57
CA ALA A 143 0.00 3.26 -21.61
C ALA A 143 -0.12 2.01 -22.52
N LEU A 144 -1.20 1.24 -22.39
CA LEU A 144 -1.46 0.09 -23.26
C LEU A 144 -1.58 0.49 -24.73
N ASN A 145 -2.30 1.59 -25.01
CA ASN A 145 -2.44 2.08 -26.38
C ASN A 145 -1.11 2.61 -26.95
N ILE A 146 -0.29 3.26 -26.13
CA ILE A 146 1.08 3.65 -26.54
C ILE A 146 1.88 2.41 -26.94
N LEU A 147 1.90 1.36 -26.11
CA LEU A 147 2.59 0.12 -26.45
C LEU A 147 2.03 -0.54 -27.72
N LYS A 148 0.73 -0.45 -27.97
CA LYS A 148 0.13 -0.99 -29.20
C LYS A 148 0.51 -0.17 -30.45
N ASN A 149 0.59 1.14 -30.32
CA ASN A 149 0.80 2.05 -31.46
C ASN A 149 2.29 2.31 -31.75
N SER A 150 3.15 2.35 -30.72
CA SER A 150 4.58 2.62 -30.87
C SER A 150 5.41 1.33 -30.89
N LYS A 151 6.09 1.09 -32.01
CA LYS A 151 7.09 0.00 -32.11
C LYS A 151 8.28 0.26 -31.19
N VAL A 152 8.69 1.51 -31.06
CA VAL A 152 9.84 1.91 -30.25
C VAL A 152 9.57 1.67 -28.79
N ALA A 153 8.37 1.99 -28.30
CA ALA A 153 7.95 1.72 -26.91
C ALA A 153 7.97 0.21 -26.61
N ARG A 154 7.46 -0.64 -27.51
CA ARG A 154 7.54 -2.11 -27.33
C ARG A 154 8.99 -2.59 -27.26
N GLN A 155 9.82 -2.17 -28.20
CA GLN A 155 11.24 -2.54 -28.24
C GLN A 155 11.98 -2.08 -26.97
N PHE A 156 11.67 -0.88 -26.46
CA PHE A 156 12.24 -0.37 -25.24
C PHE A 156 11.89 -1.26 -24.04
N ILE A 157 10.61 -1.58 -23.84
CA ILE A 157 10.16 -2.45 -22.74
C ILE A 157 10.81 -3.84 -22.84
N GLN A 158 10.85 -4.44 -24.04
CA GLN A 158 11.49 -5.73 -24.28
C GLN A 158 13.00 -5.71 -24.03
N ALA A 159 13.68 -4.64 -24.42
CA ALA A 159 15.12 -4.49 -24.26
C ALA A 159 15.50 -4.18 -22.82
N LYS A 160 14.72 -3.30 -22.14
CA LYS A 160 15.03 -2.84 -20.79
C LYS A 160 14.70 -3.87 -19.74
N TYR A 161 13.54 -4.52 -19.81
CA TYR A 161 13.04 -5.36 -18.74
C TYR A 161 13.14 -6.86 -19.01
N SER A 162 13.73 -7.59 -18.08
CA SER A 162 13.68 -9.05 -18.06
C SER A 162 12.46 -9.56 -17.32
N ARG A 163 12.09 -8.83 -16.23
CA ARG A 163 11.03 -9.25 -15.31
C ARG A 163 10.38 -8.06 -14.62
N ILE A 164 9.09 -8.20 -14.33
CA ILE A 164 8.32 -7.29 -13.49
C ILE A 164 7.80 -8.07 -12.29
N PHE A 165 8.06 -7.55 -11.10
CA PHE A 165 7.55 -8.02 -9.83
C PHE A 165 6.39 -7.14 -9.42
N ILE A 166 5.23 -7.73 -9.09
CA ILE A 166 4.02 -7.00 -8.73
C ILE A 166 3.49 -7.54 -7.41
N ASP A 167 3.50 -6.71 -6.38
CA ASP A 167 2.89 -7.00 -5.08
C ASP A 167 1.41 -6.59 -5.07
N GLU A 168 0.61 -7.16 -4.17
CA GLU A 168 -0.81 -6.81 -3.95
C GLU A 168 -1.64 -6.79 -5.24
N TYR A 169 -1.44 -7.76 -6.14
CA TYR A 169 -2.09 -7.78 -7.45
C TYR A 169 -3.62 -7.83 -7.39
N GLN A 170 -4.21 -8.30 -6.29
CA GLN A 170 -5.66 -8.27 -6.06
C GLN A 170 -6.26 -6.86 -6.06
N ASP A 171 -5.42 -5.82 -5.91
CA ASP A 171 -5.85 -4.43 -5.99
C ASP A 171 -5.75 -3.83 -7.40
N CYS A 172 -5.33 -4.62 -8.40
CA CYS A 172 -5.32 -4.21 -9.80
C CYS A 172 -6.75 -4.04 -10.33
N ASP A 173 -6.93 -2.98 -11.12
CA ASP A 173 -8.10 -2.79 -11.97
C ASP A 173 -7.93 -3.50 -13.33
N GLU A 174 -8.99 -3.49 -14.13
CA GLU A 174 -9.02 -4.16 -15.44
C GLU A 174 -8.00 -3.57 -16.44
N ASP A 175 -7.78 -2.25 -16.43
CA ASP A 175 -6.83 -1.59 -17.33
C ASP A 175 -5.38 -1.90 -16.96
N MET A 176 -5.08 -1.95 -15.64
CA MET A 176 -3.79 -2.42 -15.12
C MET A 176 -3.51 -3.86 -15.55
N HIS A 177 -4.48 -4.74 -15.34
CA HIS A 177 -4.36 -6.16 -15.72
C HIS A 177 -4.07 -6.31 -17.22
N LYS A 178 -4.84 -5.65 -18.08
CA LYS A 178 -4.63 -5.69 -19.54
C LYS A 178 -3.24 -5.23 -19.94
N LEU A 179 -2.72 -4.19 -19.31
CA LEU A 179 -1.37 -3.69 -19.58
C LEU A 179 -0.30 -4.72 -19.19
N PHE A 180 -0.36 -5.27 -17.97
CA PHE A 180 0.64 -6.25 -17.52
C PHE A 180 0.60 -7.54 -18.33
N MET A 181 -0.59 -8.03 -18.70
CA MET A 181 -0.70 -9.19 -19.58
C MET A 181 -0.11 -8.90 -20.97
N TYR A 182 -0.35 -7.72 -21.53
CA TYR A 182 0.28 -7.32 -22.80
C TYR A 182 1.82 -7.25 -22.69
N ILE A 183 2.35 -6.73 -21.58
CA ILE A 183 3.81 -6.70 -21.36
C ILE A 183 4.36 -8.15 -21.25
N LYS A 184 3.63 -9.09 -20.66
CA LYS A 184 3.99 -10.52 -20.65
C LYS A 184 4.05 -11.07 -22.09
N GLU A 185 3.07 -10.75 -22.93
CA GLU A 185 3.07 -11.15 -24.35
C GLU A 185 4.30 -10.62 -25.12
N LEU A 186 4.86 -9.48 -24.71
CA LEU A 186 6.12 -8.95 -25.24
C LEU A 186 7.36 -9.75 -24.77
N GLY A 187 7.20 -10.78 -23.95
CA GLY A 187 8.29 -11.65 -23.48
C GLY A 187 8.92 -11.22 -22.15
N VAL A 188 8.37 -10.23 -21.46
CA VAL A 188 8.81 -9.85 -20.10
C VAL A 188 8.16 -10.80 -19.09
N LYS A 189 8.96 -11.44 -18.25
CA LYS A 189 8.43 -12.35 -17.22
C LYS A 189 7.72 -11.60 -16.11
N LEU A 190 6.62 -12.17 -15.60
CA LEU A 190 5.86 -11.62 -14.48
C LEU A 190 6.00 -12.49 -13.22
N PHE A 191 6.24 -11.83 -12.11
CA PHE A 191 6.17 -12.40 -10.77
C PHE A 191 5.05 -11.67 -10.00
N ILE A 192 3.94 -12.35 -9.81
CA ILE A 192 2.71 -11.78 -9.25
C ILE A 192 2.48 -12.36 -7.86
N VAL A 193 2.25 -11.48 -6.87
CA VAL A 193 1.89 -11.89 -5.50
C VAL A 193 0.61 -11.18 -5.10
N GLY A 194 -0.29 -11.90 -4.43
CA GLY A 194 -1.53 -11.30 -3.96
C GLY A 194 -2.30 -12.15 -2.97
N ASP A 195 -3.30 -11.53 -2.35
CA ASP A 195 -4.28 -12.17 -1.48
C ASP A 195 -5.68 -11.64 -1.81
N THR A 196 -6.48 -12.44 -2.51
CA THR A 196 -7.81 -12.02 -2.95
C THR A 196 -8.73 -11.64 -1.79
N LYS A 197 -8.47 -12.19 -0.59
CA LYS A 197 -9.23 -11.89 0.64
C LYS A 197 -8.82 -10.58 1.33
N GLN A 198 -7.76 -9.92 0.83
CA GLN A 198 -7.33 -8.60 1.28
C GLN A 198 -7.63 -7.47 0.28
N SER A 199 -8.52 -7.70 -0.70
CA SER A 199 -8.91 -6.68 -1.68
C SER A 199 -10.00 -5.77 -1.10
N ILE A 200 -9.61 -4.63 -0.56
CA ILE A 200 -10.53 -3.63 0.06
C ILE A 200 -10.71 -2.36 -0.78
N TYR A 201 -10.20 -2.33 -2.02
CA TYR A 201 -10.26 -1.17 -2.91
C TYR A 201 -11.23 -1.35 -4.10
N SER A 202 -12.24 -2.21 -3.99
CA SER A 202 -13.26 -2.45 -5.03
C SER A 202 -13.97 -1.16 -5.48
N TRP A 203 -14.11 -0.18 -4.59
CA TRP A 203 -14.66 1.14 -4.90
C TRP A 203 -13.77 1.98 -5.84
N ARG A 204 -12.49 1.65 -5.97
CA ARG A 204 -11.55 2.23 -6.94
C ARG A 204 -11.36 1.39 -8.20
N GLY A 205 -12.14 0.32 -8.38
CA GLY A 205 -12.03 -0.58 -9.52
C GLY A 205 -11.14 -1.80 -9.31
N ALA A 206 -10.58 -2.00 -8.10
CA ALA A 206 -9.87 -3.23 -7.78
C ALA A 206 -10.76 -4.45 -8.04
N ASN A 207 -10.23 -5.44 -8.76
CA ASN A 207 -10.97 -6.62 -9.15
C ASN A 207 -10.16 -7.90 -8.85
N PRO A 208 -10.32 -8.50 -7.65
CA PRO A 208 -9.60 -9.70 -7.26
C PRO A 208 -9.86 -10.91 -8.16
N LYS A 209 -10.98 -10.93 -8.91
CA LYS A 209 -11.27 -12.01 -9.87
C LYS A 209 -10.21 -12.11 -10.97
N LEU A 210 -9.57 -10.99 -11.35
CA LEU A 210 -8.48 -11.01 -12.33
C LEU A 210 -7.27 -11.81 -11.84
N PHE A 211 -6.98 -11.77 -10.53
CA PHE A 211 -5.98 -12.64 -9.93
C PHE A 211 -6.43 -14.11 -9.95
N GLU A 212 -7.69 -14.37 -9.60
CA GLU A 212 -8.26 -15.72 -9.59
C GLU A 212 -8.31 -16.32 -11.01
N GLU A 213 -8.60 -15.52 -12.03
CA GLU A 213 -8.59 -15.95 -13.45
C GLU A 213 -7.19 -16.41 -13.87
N ILE A 214 -6.13 -15.68 -13.49
CA ILE A 214 -4.75 -16.12 -13.76
C ILE A 214 -4.44 -17.38 -12.94
N TYR A 215 -4.81 -17.38 -11.65
CA TYR A 215 -4.46 -18.48 -10.75
C TYR A 215 -5.17 -19.78 -11.11
N ASN A 216 -6.44 -19.75 -11.49
CA ASN A 216 -7.24 -20.93 -11.83
C ASN A 216 -7.15 -21.32 -13.32
N GLY A 217 -6.75 -20.37 -14.18
CA GLY A 217 -6.67 -20.62 -15.63
C GLY A 217 -5.52 -21.57 -16.01
N ASP A 218 -5.62 -22.13 -17.21
CA ASP A 218 -4.51 -22.86 -17.85
C ASP A 218 -3.66 -21.82 -18.60
N ASN A 219 -2.59 -21.39 -17.99
CA ASN A 219 -1.71 -20.33 -18.49
C ASN A 219 -0.24 -20.63 -18.15
N ASP A 220 0.69 -19.82 -18.69
CA ASP A 220 2.14 -19.99 -18.52
C ASP A 220 2.64 -19.62 -17.10
N PHE A 221 1.78 -19.52 -16.10
CA PHE A 221 2.21 -19.20 -14.75
C PHE A 221 2.38 -20.45 -13.90
N LYS A 222 3.54 -20.59 -13.26
CA LYS A 222 3.69 -21.49 -12.12
C LYS A 222 2.89 -20.94 -10.94
N LYS A 223 2.12 -21.81 -10.31
CA LYS A 223 1.17 -21.45 -9.25
C LYS A 223 1.69 -21.93 -7.92
N TYR A 224 1.72 -21.05 -6.95
CA TYR A 224 2.14 -21.33 -5.59
C TYR A 224 1.13 -20.81 -4.59
N GLU A 225 1.02 -21.48 -3.46
CA GLU A 225 0.22 -21.02 -2.33
C GLU A 225 1.05 -21.06 -1.05
N LEU A 226 1.02 -19.96 -0.28
CA LEU A 226 1.68 -19.84 1.01
C LEU A 226 0.64 -19.87 2.12
N PHE A 227 0.77 -20.86 3.00
CA PHE A 227 -0.24 -21.16 4.02
C PHE A 227 0.12 -20.64 5.40
N ILE A 228 1.41 -20.57 5.76
CA ILE A 228 1.85 -20.26 7.11
C ILE A 228 1.73 -18.76 7.37
N ASN A 229 0.97 -18.40 8.38
CA ASN A 229 0.93 -17.05 8.91
C ASN A 229 1.96 -16.92 10.04
N PHE A 230 2.95 -16.04 9.85
CA PHE A 230 4.01 -15.75 10.82
C PHE A 230 3.72 -14.52 11.68
N ARG A 231 2.58 -13.87 11.47
CA ARG A 231 2.23 -12.62 12.14
C ARG A 231 1.36 -12.84 13.36
N CYS A 232 0.23 -13.48 13.16
CA CYS A 232 -0.81 -13.59 14.18
C CYS A 232 -0.62 -14.84 15.03
N SER A 233 -1.04 -14.77 16.30
CA SER A 233 -1.22 -15.96 17.12
C SER A 233 -2.24 -16.92 16.49
N LYS A 234 -2.23 -18.17 16.90
CA LYS A 234 -3.14 -19.18 16.33
C LYS A 234 -4.62 -18.86 16.62
N GLY A 235 -4.92 -18.30 17.79
CA GLY A 235 -6.28 -17.86 18.14
C GLY A 235 -6.81 -16.84 17.14
N ILE A 236 -6.03 -15.81 16.83
CA ILE A 236 -6.40 -14.78 15.86
C ILE A 236 -6.50 -15.36 14.45
N GLN A 237 -5.57 -16.26 14.07
CA GLN A 237 -5.63 -16.94 12.77
C GLN A 237 -6.91 -17.76 12.63
N ASN A 238 -7.24 -18.57 13.62
CA ASN A 238 -8.46 -19.39 13.64
C ASN A 238 -9.70 -18.51 13.50
N TYR A 239 -9.82 -17.50 14.34
CA TYR A 239 -10.96 -16.57 14.29
C TYR A 239 -11.10 -15.92 12.91
N SER A 240 -10.03 -15.31 12.42
CA SER A 240 -10.04 -14.60 11.14
C SER A 240 -10.35 -15.52 9.97
N ASN A 241 -9.76 -16.72 9.94
CA ASN A 241 -9.95 -17.70 8.87
C ASN A 241 -11.37 -18.29 8.87
N ILE A 242 -11.91 -18.69 10.03
CA ILE A 242 -13.26 -19.23 10.13
C ILE A 242 -14.30 -18.23 9.63
N ILE A 243 -14.19 -16.97 10.04
CA ILE A 243 -15.11 -15.92 9.60
C ILE A 243 -14.98 -15.63 8.10
N GLN A 244 -13.77 -15.63 7.57
CA GLN A 244 -13.49 -15.28 6.17
C GLN A 244 -13.82 -16.42 5.20
N TYR A 245 -13.36 -17.63 5.49
CA TYR A 245 -13.48 -18.76 4.57
C TYR A 245 -14.75 -19.59 4.80
N ARG A 246 -15.35 -19.51 6.01
CA ARG A 246 -16.55 -20.26 6.43
C ARG A 246 -16.37 -21.76 6.29
N ASP A 247 -15.16 -22.24 6.48
CA ASP A 247 -14.78 -23.64 6.54
C ASP A 247 -13.72 -23.84 7.63
N ASN A 248 -13.47 -25.06 8.01
CA ASN A 248 -12.47 -25.44 9.02
C ASN A 248 -11.16 -25.97 8.42
N GLY A 249 -10.97 -25.86 7.11
CA GLY A 249 -9.78 -26.39 6.45
C GLY A 249 -8.48 -25.71 6.87
N LYS A 250 -8.55 -24.48 7.40
CA LYS A 250 -7.42 -23.74 7.95
C LYS A 250 -7.43 -23.64 9.48
N TYR A 251 -8.35 -24.32 10.15
CA TYR A 251 -8.41 -24.36 11.61
C TYR A 251 -7.23 -25.16 12.16
N GLN A 252 -6.59 -24.62 13.18
CA GLN A 252 -5.52 -25.24 13.92
C GLN A 252 -5.99 -25.48 15.34
N ASP A 253 -5.98 -26.73 15.79
CA ASP A 253 -6.39 -27.06 17.17
C ASP A 253 -5.50 -26.29 18.16
N ASN A 254 -6.15 -25.52 19.05
CA ASN A 254 -5.47 -24.57 19.90
C ASN A 254 -6.29 -24.24 21.15
N ASN A 255 -5.97 -24.93 22.25
CA ASN A 255 -6.61 -24.70 23.53
C ASN A 255 -5.93 -23.58 24.35
N GLU A 256 -4.73 -23.13 23.97
CA GLU A 256 -3.93 -22.21 24.78
C GLU A 256 -4.12 -20.73 24.40
N ASP A 257 -4.50 -20.41 23.15
CA ASP A 257 -4.55 -19.05 22.63
C ASP A 257 -5.98 -18.54 22.34
N ILE A 258 -7.01 -19.15 22.93
CA ILE A 258 -8.42 -18.74 22.76
C ILE A 258 -8.63 -17.33 23.32
N ASP A 259 -7.96 -17.01 24.43
CA ASP A 259 -8.00 -15.70 25.07
C ASP A 259 -7.39 -14.59 24.23
N ASP A 260 -6.70 -14.92 23.13
CA ASP A 260 -6.16 -13.93 22.17
C ASP A 260 -7.24 -13.18 21.41
N VAL A 261 -8.46 -13.74 21.33
CA VAL A 261 -9.62 -13.07 20.75
C VAL A 261 -10.71 -12.93 21.79
N ILE A 262 -11.06 -11.68 22.12
CA ILE A 262 -12.10 -11.34 23.09
C ILE A 262 -13.25 -10.65 22.38
N LEU A 263 -14.47 -11.16 22.59
CA LEU A 263 -15.70 -10.51 22.18
C LEU A 263 -16.34 -9.91 23.45
N LEU A 264 -16.41 -8.59 23.51
CA LEU A 264 -17.06 -7.87 24.61
C LEU A 264 -18.51 -7.55 24.25
N SER A 265 -19.47 -7.88 25.12
CA SER A 265 -20.90 -7.60 24.88
C SER A 265 -21.18 -6.09 24.79
N SER A 266 -22.39 -5.73 24.39
CA SER A 266 -22.81 -4.33 24.24
C SER A 266 -22.89 -3.55 25.58
N ASN A 267 -22.68 -4.20 26.69
CA ASN A 267 -22.62 -3.58 28.02
C ASN A 267 -21.28 -2.87 28.27
N TYR A 268 -20.26 -3.19 27.46
CA TYR A 268 -18.91 -2.66 27.56
C TYR A 268 -18.66 -1.53 26.56
N ASP A 269 -17.78 -0.62 26.94
CA ASP A 269 -17.33 0.50 26.10
C ASP A 269 -15.85 0.36 25.68
N ILE A 270 -15.31 1.41 25.08
CA ILE A 270 -13.92 1.42 24.61
C ILE A 270 -12.92 1.34 25.77
N ARG A 271 -13.25 1.80 26.97
CA ARG A 271 -12.39 1.74 28.16
C ARG A 271 -12.25 0.29 28.63
N ASP A 272 -13.37 -0.42 28.69
CA ASP A 272 -13.38 -1.85 29.04
C ASP A 272 -12.54 -2.66 28.03
N ALA A 273 -12.57 -2.28 26.75
CA ALA A 273 -11.74 -2.91 25.75
C ALA A 273 -10.24 -2.66 26.01
N ILE A 274 -9.86 -1.45 26.42
CA ILE A 274 -8.48 -1.12 26.76
C ILE A 274 -8.01 -1.87 28.04
N GLU A 275 -8.89 -2.04 29.03
CA GLU A 275 -8.58 -2.79 30.26
C GLU A 275 -8.29 -4.28 29.99
N ASN A 276 -8.75 -4.83 28.88
CA ASN A 276 -8.45 -6.19 28.45
C ASN A 276 -7.14 -6.30 27.62
N LEU A 277 -6.38 -5.21 27.51
CA LEU A 277 -5.13 -5.12 26.74
C LEU A 277 -3.94 -4.84 27.68
N ASP A 278 -2.77 -5.18 27.19
CA ASP A 278 -1.50 -4.80 27.81
C ASP A 278 -1.07 -3.43 27.30
N ILE A 279 -1.22 -2.41 28.11
CA ILE A 279 -0.95 -1.00 27.74
C ILE A 279 0.56 -0.71 27.52
N GLU A 280 1.45 -1.63 27.92
CA GLU A 280 2.88 -1.50 27.64
C GLU A 280 3.24 -1.90 26.21
N LYS A 281 2.31 -2.58 25.51
CA LYS A 281 2.45 -2.97 24.12
C LYS A 281 1.72 -2.02 23.19
N ASP A 282 2.09 -2.00 21.92
CA ASP A 282 1.40 -1.17 20.95
C ASP A 282 -0.04 -1.65 20.71
N VAL A 283 -0.94 -0.67 20.68
CA VAL A 283 -2.38 -0.89 20.46
C VAL A 283 -2.85 -0.06 19.28
N ALA A 284 -3.59 -0.68 18.37
CA ALA A 284 -4.32 0.03 17.33
C ALA A 284 -5.83 -0.14 17.48
N ILE A 285 -6.55 0.98 17.47
CA ILE A 285 -8.00 1.00 17.37
C ILE A 285 -8.37 1.28 15.92
N LEU A 286 -9.04 0.32 15.27
CA LEU A 286 -9.36 0.42 13.86
C LEU A 286 -10.84 0.76 13.65
N VAL A 287 -11.08 1.83 12.89
CA VAL A 287 -12.41 2.36 12.62
C VAL A 287 -12.64 2.55 11.11
N ARG A 288 -13.87 2.90 10.72
CA ARG A 288 -14.23 3.03 9.31
C ARG A 288 -13.95 4.42 8.73
N SER A 289 -13.98 5.47 9.56
CA SER A 289 -13.81 6.86 9.11
C SER A 289 -12.87 7.68 9.98
N ASN A 290 -12.26 8.71 9.37
CA ASN A 290 -11.41 9.65 10.10
C ASN A 290 -12.18 10.40 11.20
N ALA A 291 -13.46 10.73 10.96
CA ALA A 291 -14.29 11.41 11.97
C ALA A 291 -14.54 10.52 13.21
N GLU A 292 -14.75 9.20 13.00
CA GLU A 292 -14.86 8.24 14.09
C GLU A 292 -13.53 8.09 14.83
N ALA A 293 -12.41 8.04 14.10
CA ALA A 293 -11.08 7.96 14.70
C ALA A 293 -10.79 9.16 15.60
N GLU A 294 -11.07 10.35 15.13
CA GLU A 294 -10.86 11.60 15.87
C GLU A 294 -11.74 11.65 17.14
N LYS A 295 -13.02 11.23 17.02
CA LYS A 295 -13.94 11.15 18.15
C LYS A 295 -13.42 10.21 19.25
N ILE A 296 -13.05 8.98 18.87
CA ILE A 296 -12.54 7.97 19.82
C ILE A 296 -11.21 8.42 20.44
N ASN A 297 -10.32 9.00 19.64
CA ASN A 297 -9.06 9.54 20.14
C ASN A 297 -9.28 10.60 21.23
N ASN A 298 -10.19 11.54 20.97
CA ASN A 298 -10.52 12.58 21.93
C ASN A 298 -11.17 12.02 23.21
N GLU A 299 -12.07 11.05 23.06
CA GLU A 299 -12.71 10.36 24.19
C GLU A 299 -11.69 9.65 25.08
N LEU A 300 -10.78 8.87 24.51
CA LEU A 300 -9.74 8.17 25.24
C LEU A 300 -8.78 9.10 25.95
N ASN A 301 -8.38 10.19 25.31
CA ASN A 301 -7.50 11.19 25.90
C ASN A 301 -8.18 11.92 27.09
N LEU A 302 -9.50 12.13 27.04
CA LEU A 302 -10.27 12.67 28.18
C LEU A 302 -10.27 11.70 29.39
N TYR A 303 -10.17 10.40 29.16
CA TYR A 303 -10.03 9.39 30.21
C TYR A 303 -8.58 9.15 30.67
N GLY A 304 -7.62 9.91 30.13
CA GLY A 304 -6.20 9.83 30.51
C GLY A 304 -5.40 8.76 29.75
N TYR A 305 -5.99 8.10 28.75
CA TYR A 305 -5.24 7.21 27.85
C TYR A 305 -4.51 8.01 26.78
N ASN A 306 -3.25 7.70 26.54
CA ASN A 306 -2.43 8.42 25.56
C ASN A 306 -2.53 7.79 24.18
N PHE A 307 -3.66 7.98 23.50
CA PHE A 307 -3.86 7.55 22.12
C PHE A 307 -3.63 8.70 21.13
N THR A 308 -3.16 8.37 19.95
CA THR A 308 -2.92 9.36 18.89
C THR A 308 -3.65 8.96 17.60
N PHE A 309 -4.46 9.88 17.11
CA PHE A 309 -5.00 9.79 15.76
C PHE A 309 -4.00 10.38 14.76
N VAL A 310 -3.58 9.56 13.79
CA VAL A 310 -2.71 9.98 12.69
C VAL A 310 -3.50 9.93 11.38
N PRO A 311 -4.03 11.06 10.92
CA PRO A 311 -4.79 11.11 9.68
C PRO A 311 -3.87 10.97 8.46
N LYS A 312 -4.42 10.49 7.34
CA LYS A 312 -3.76 10.64 6.04
C LYS A 312 -3.64 12.12 5.69
N THR A 313 -2.47 12.50 5.27
CA THR A 313 -2.18 13.87 4.86
C THR A 313 -2.51 14.09 3.38
N PRO A 314 -2.66 15.35 2.91
CA PRO A 314 -2.74 15.66 1.49
C PRO A 314 -1.56 15.11 0.67
N LEU A 315 -0.37 14.98 1.27
CA LEU A 315 0.78 14.32 0.64
C LEU A 315 0.54 12.83 0.40
N ASP A 316 -0.13 12.14 1.32
CA ASP A 316 -0.45 10.71 1.16
C ASP A 316 -1.43 10.45 0.01
N GLU A 317 -2.21 11.44 -0.37
CA GLU A 317 -3.15 11.38 -1.50
C GLU A 317 -2.50 11.64 -2.86
N LEU A 318 -1.25 12.14 -2.87
CA LEU A 318 -0.51 12.34 -4.12
C LEU A 318 -0.14 11.00 -4.75
N SER A 319 -0.18 10.98 -6.07
CA SER A 319 0.29 9.86 -6.91
C SER A 319 1.42 10.29 -7.85
N THR A 320 2.09 11.39 -7.52
CA THR A 320 3.17 11.97 -8.32
C THR A 320 4.53 11.34 -7.94
N ASN A 321 5.50 11.49 -8.83
CA ASN A 321 6.85 10.96 -8.63
C ASN A 321 7.57 11.59 -7.43
N ASN A 322 7.24 12.84 -7.12
CA ASN A 322 7.86 13.60 -6.05
C ASN A 322 7.23 13.34 -4.68
N LYS A 323 6.12 12.57 -4.62
CA LYS A 323 5.41 12.27 -3.37
C LYS A 323 6.35 11.83 -2.24
N ASN A 324 7.21 10.83 -2.52
CA ASN A 324 8.07 10.27 -1.49
C ASN A 324 9.11 11.28 -1.00
N ILE A 325 9.67 12.06 -1.92
CA ILE A 325 10.64 13.07 -1.55
C ILE A 325 9.98 14.23 -0.76
N LEU A 326 8.75 14.59 -1.12
CA LEU A 326 7.97 15.59 -0.38
C LEU A 326 7.63 15.12 1.04
N ILE A 327 7.29 13.84 1.21
CA ILE A 327 7.08 13.24 2.54
C ILE A 327 8.37 13.32 3.37
N GLU A 328 9.53 13.02 2.79
CA GLU A 328 10.80 13.10 3.51
C GLU A 328 11.19 14.55 3.84
N ILE A 329 10.84 15.51 2.98
CA ILE A 329 11.02 16.95 3.28
C ILE A 329 10.08 17.38 4.41
N ALA A 330 8.82 16.88 4.44
CA ALA A 330 7.87 17.16 5.50
C ALA A 330 8.33 16.59 6.86
N LYS A 331 8.88 15.39 6.88
CA LYS A 331 9.55 14.82 8.07
C LYS A 331 10.70 15.70 8.53
N TYR A 332 11.58 16.11 7.61
CA TYR A 332 12.66 17.02 7.96
C TYR A 332 12.17 18.33 8.58
N SER A 333 11.06 18.87 8.06
CA SER A 333 10.46 20.11 8.57
C SER A 333 9.86 19.96 9.99
N LYS A 334 9.31 18.78 10.34
CA LYS A 334 8.50 18.59 11.55
C LYS A 334 9.16 17.73 12.62
N ASP A 335 10.04 16.82 12.25
CA ASP A 335 10.77 15.98 13.19
C ASP A 335 12.10 16.66 13.57
N GLU A 336 12.25 16.98 14.85
CA GLU A 336 13.48 17.59 15.37
C GLU A 336 14.68 16.66 15.27
N LYS A 337 14.47 15.35 15.34
CA LYS A 337 15.51 14.32 15.26
C LYS A 337 15.91 14.00 13.82
N TYR A 338 15.02 14.27 12.85
CA TYR A 338 15.29 14.01 11.45
C TYR A 338 16.27 15.05 10.88
N THR A 339 17.42 14.58 10.45
CA THR A 339 18.51 15.43 9.98
C THR A 339 18.57 15.52 8.45
N HIS A 340 19.36 16.44 7.93
CA HIS A 340 19.66 16.51 6.49
C HIS A 340 20.42 15.26 6.00
N TYR A 341 21.13 14.52 6.87
CA TYR A 341 21.74 13.24 6.53
C TYR A 341 20.71 12.15 6.32
N ASP A 342 19.67 12.13 7.16
CA ASP A 342 18.55 11.19 7.01
C ASP A 342 17.83 11.44 5.69
N PHE A 343 17.58 12.71 5.35
CA PHE A 343 17.03 13.08 4.04
C PHE A 343 17.92 12.63 2.88
N VAL A 344 19.24 12.91 2.94
CA VAL A 344 20.21 12.50 1.90
C VAL A 344 20.19 10.98 1.68
N ASN A 345 20.08 10.20 2.76
CA ASN A 345 20.01 8.74 2.67
C ASN A 345 18.77 8.21 1.92
N THR A 346 17.72 9.02 1.76
CA THR A 346 16.52 8.63 0.99
C THR A 346 16.64 8.93 -0.51
N LEU A 347 17.64 9.72 -0.90
CA LEU A 347 17.82 10.07 -2.31
C LEU A 347 18.31 8.87 -3.13
N PRO A 348 17.84 8.71 -4.38
CA PRO A 348 18.14 7.55 -5.22
C PRO A 348 19.57 7.58 -5.83
N ARG A 349 20.38 8.57 -5.46
CA ARG A 349 21.75 8.76 -5.97
C ARG A 349 22.74 9.04 -4.85
N GLU A 350 23.98 8.80 -5.11
CA GLU A 350 25.07 9.27 -4.23
C GLU A 350 25.17 10.80 -4.27
N VAL A 351 25.41 11.37 -3.11
CA VAL A 351 25.50 12.83 -2.91
C VAL A 351 26.87 13.15 -2.35
N SER A 352 27.57 14.05 -3.01
CA SER A 352 28.89 14.50 -2.58
C SER A 352 28.81 15.34 -1.30
N ARG A 353 29.93 15.43 -0.55
CA ARG A 353 29.99 16.23 0.68
C ARG A 353 29.62 17.71 0.45
N LYS A 354 29.97 18.29 -0.70
CA LYS A 354 29.61 19.66 -1.05
C LYS A 354 28.10 19.80 -1.26
N GLU A 355 27.46 18.84 -1.96
CA GLU A 355 26.02 18.83 -2.17
C GLU A 355 25.25 18.65 -0.86
N ILE A 356 25.76 17.85 0.09
CA ILE A 356 25.15 17.68 1.42
C ILE A 356 25.10 19.03 2.17
N LEU A 357 26.17 19.83 2.12
CA LEU A 357 26.19 21.14 2.74
C LEU A 357 25.20 22.11 2.09
N THR A 358 25.13 22.11 0.77
CA THR A 358 24.16 22.94 0.03
C THR A 358 22.69 22.50 0.35
N LEU A 359 22.42 21.19 0.41
CA LEU A 359 21.10 20.67 0.81
C LEU A 359 20.71 21.11 2.23
N LYS A 360 21.66 21.06 3.17
CA LYS A 360 21.46 21.55 4.53
C LYS A 360 21.04 23.03 4.52
N GLU A 361 21.74 23.88 3.79
CA GLU A 361 21.43 25.32 3.69
C GLU A 361 20.05 25.58 3.09
N ILE A 362 19.65 24.80 2.06
CA ILE A 362 18.33 24.93 1.43
C ILE A 362 17.22 24.45 2.37
N LEU A 363 17.42 23.33 3.08
CA LEU A 363 16.40 22.71 3.92
C LEU A 363 16.22 23.39 5.28
N GLN A 364 17.28 23.95 5.84
CA GLN A 364 17.29 24.47 7.22
C GLN A 364 16.17 25.48 7.52
N PRO A 365 15.80 26.42 6.63
CA PRO A 365 14.70 27.36 6.89
C PRO A 365 13.33 26.68 7.06
N LEU A 366 13.11 25.50 6.49
CA LEU A 366 11.85 24.76 6.65
C LEU A 366 11.53 24.36 8.10
N LYS A 367 12.52 24.31 8.98
CA LYS A 367 12.30 24.00 10.41
C LYS A 367 11.69 25.17 11.20
N SER A 368 11.75 26.39 10.67
CA SER A 368 11.35 27.61 11.38
C SER A 368 10.27 28.40 10.66
N THR A 369 10.09 28.23 9.34
CA THR A 369 9.11 29.00 8.57
C THR A 369 7.78 28.28 8.43
N LEU A 370 6.67 29.05 8.54
CA LEU A 370 5.33 28.60 8.26
C LEU A 370 4.66 29.48 7.17
N GLU A 371 5.41 30.42 6.58
CA GLU A 371 4.90 31.29 5.52
C GLU A 371 4.87 30.55 4.18
N LYS A 372 3.72 30.52 3.53
CA LYS A 372 3.48 29.78 2.29
C LYS A 372 4.45 30.16 1.17
N GLU A 373 4.65 31.45 0.96
CA GLU A 373 5.53 31.97 -0.10
C GLU A 373 6.99 31.60 0.12
N GLU A 374 7.43 31.55 1.37
CA GLU A 374 8.80 31.16 1.72
C GLU A 374 8.99 29.66 1.54
N ILE A 375 8.04 28.85 1.98
CA ILE A 375 8.05 27.39 1.75
C ILE A 375 8.10 27.08 0.26
N GLU A 376 7.30 27.75 -0.55
CA GLU A 376 7.29 27.58 -2.01
C GLU A 376 8.66 27.89 -2.63
N LYS A 377 9.27 29.00 -2.25
CA LYS A 377 10.63 29.38 -2.70
C LYS A 377 11.70 28.33 -2.32
N ILE A 378 11.60 27.78 -1.10
CA ILE A 378 12.52 26.73 -0.64
C ILE A 378 12.33 25.45 -1.46
N LEU A 379 11.08 25.02 -1.67
CA LEU A 379 10.79 23.85 -2.49
C LEU A 379 11.32 24.02 -3.92
N MET A 380 11.11 25.18 -4.54
CA MET A 380 11.61 25.47 -5.88
C MET A 380 13.14 25.37 -5.96
N LYS A 381 13.84 25.95 -4.98
CA LYS A 381 15.31 25.83 -4.90
C LYS A 381 15.76 24.38 -4.74
N LEU A 382 15.07 23.63 -3.90
CA LEU A 382 15.40 22.23 -3.64
C LEU A 382 15.16 21.34 -4.87
N PHE A 383 14.05 21.53 -5.56
CA PHE A 383 13.73 20.80 -6.79
C PHE A 383 14.73 21.12 -7.91
N ALA A 384 15.10 22.39 -8.07
CA ALA A 384 16.12 22.77 -9.04
C ALA A 384 17.48 22.13 -8.71
N PHE A 385 17.88 22.12 -7.43
CA PHE A 385 19.12 21.52 -6.98
C PHE A 385 19.15 20.00 -7.17
N LEU A 386 18.03 19.33 -6.96
CA LEU A 386 17.91 17.88 -7.12
C LEU A 386 17.68 17.45 -8.57
N ASN A 387 17.62 18.40 -9.53
CA ASN A 387 17.26 18.16 -10.93
C ASN A 387 15.94 17.39 -11.07
N LEU A 388 14.97 17.67 -10.20
CA LEU A 388 13.63 17.11 -10.30
C LEU A 388 12.90 17.87 -11.40
N SER A 389 12.71 17.22 -12.53
CA SER A 389 12.32 17.85 -13.79
C SER A 389 10.91 18.41 -13.83
N PHE A 390 10.06 18.10 -12.87
CA PHE A 390 8.67 18.58 -12.80
C PHE A 390 8.13 18.57 -11.38
N PHE A 391 7.58 19.68 -10.93
CA PHE A 391 6.71 19.72 -9.75
C PHE A 391 5.41 20.44 -10.13
N GLU A 392 4.32 19.92 -9.59
CA GLU A 392 2.99 20.44 -9.86
C GLU A 392 2.60 21.41 -8.74
N THR A 393 1.87 22.48 -9.09
CA THR A 393 1.28 23.40 -8.08
C THR A 393 0.50 22.63 -6.99
N LYS A 394 -0.09 21.51 -7.35
CA LYS A 394 -0.78 20.61 -6.41
C LYS A 394 0.19 19.98 -5.39
N GLU A 395 1.39 19.61 -5.78
CA GLU A 395 2.40 19.06 -4.87
C GLU A 395 2.80 20.07 -3.82
N ILE A 396 3.05 21.33 -4.27
CA ILE A 396 3.36 22.45 -3.39
C ILE A 396 2.21 22.70 -2.42
N ASN A 397 0.98 22.81 -2.92
CA ASN A 397 -0.19 23.04 -2.09
C ASN A 397 -0.44 21.89 -1.09
N SER A 398 -0.28 20.65 -1.52
CA SER A 398 -0.41 19.49 -0.63
C SER A 398 0.68 19.45 0.42
N PHE A 399 1.90 19.83 0.07
CA PHE A 399 3.01 19.92 1.02
C PHE A 399 2.72 21.01 2.06
N ILE A 400 2.41 22.22 1.62
CA ILE A 400 2.10 23.37 2.47
C ILE A 400 0.94 23.04 3.43
N GLU A 401 -0.17 22.50 2.91
CA GLU A 401 -1.30 22.08 3.72
C GLU A 401 -0.90 21.03 4.76
N SER A 402 -0.09 20.06 4.36
CA SER A 402 0.34 18.96 5.24
C SER A 402 1.23 19.41 6.39
N ILE A 403 2.06 20.45 6.20
CA ILE A 403 2.98 20.92 7.25
C ILE A 403 2.44 22.10 8.06
N ILE A 404 1.49 22.90 7.53
CA ILE A 404 0.93 24.05 8.26
C ILE A 404 -0.30 23.67 9.09
N ASN A 405 -1.13 22.74 8.60
CA ASN A 405 -2.36 22.40 9.28
C ASN A 405 -2.06 21.51 10.49
N VAL A 406 -2.40 22.03 11.69
CA VAL A 406 -2.20 21.35 12.99
C VAL A 406 -2.77 19.94 13.03
N ARG A 407 -3.85 19.65 12.27
CA ARG A 407 -4.44 18.31 12.15
C ARG A 407 -3.43 17.25 11.71
N TYR A 408 -2.43 17.62 10.92
CA TYR A 408 -1.43 16.70 10.36
C TYR A 408 -0.10 16.71 11.13
N GLU A 409 -0.02 17.42 12.26
CA GLU A 409 1.23 17.55 13.02
C GLU A 409 1.84 16.19 13.38
N ASN A 410 1.00 15.26 13.82
CA ASN A 410 1.43 13.92 14.24
C ASN A 410 1.86 13.00 13.08
N ALA A 411 1.62 13.40 11.83
CA ALA A 411 1.99 12.58 10.67
C ALA A 411 3.50 12.61 10.37
N PHE A 412 4.19 13.69 10.80
CA PHE A 412 5.58 13.94 10.40
C PHE A 412 6.54 14.25 11.55
N ASN A 413 6.07 14.32 12.80
CA ASN A 413 6.89 14.74 13.94
C ASN A 413 7.87 13.67 14.48
N GLY A 414 7.98 12.54 13.80
CA GLY A 414 8.90 11.44 14.14
C GLY A 414 8.60 10.73 15.47
N LYS A 415 7.53 11.10 16.15
CA LYS A 415 7.12 10.41 17.36
C LYS A 415 6.60 9.03 17.00
N GLU A 416 7.19 8.02 17.59
CA GLU A 416 6.61 6.67 17.60
C GLU A 416 5.48 6.66 18.63
N PHE A 417 4.27 6.65 18.13
CA PHE A 417 3.10 6.49 19.00
C PHE A 417 2.88 5.01 19.26
N ILE A 418 2.91 4.61 20.52
CA ILE A 418 2.63 3.24 20.95
C ILE A 418 1.16 2.92 20.71
N HIS A 419 0.26 3.87 21.01
CA HIS A 419 -1.18 3.68 20.88
C HIS A 419 -1.75 4.58 19.78
N LYS A 420 -2.47 3.99 18.84
CA LYS A 420 -2.98 4.67 17.63
C LYS A 420 -4.46 4.43 17.41
N VAL A 421 -5.16 5.47 16.97
CA VAL A 421 -6.49 5.31 16.36
C VAL A 421 -6.37 5.62 14.89
N MET A 422 -6.86 4.73 14.03
CA MET A 422 -6.76 4.90 12.58
C MET A 422 -7.87 4.20 11.81
N THR A 423 -7.99 4.51 10.53
CA THR A 423 -8.95 3.79 9.69
C THR A 423 -8.39 2.44 9.23
N ILE A 424 -9.28 1.46 8.97
CA ILE A 424 -8.93 0.15 8.43
C ILE A 424 -8.06 0.28 7.15
N HIS A 425 -8.44 1.18 6.26
CA HIS A 425 -7.68 1.43 5.03
C HIS A 425 -6.27 1.97 5.31
N SER A 426 -6.10 2.77 6.38
CA SER A 426 -4.78 3.26 6.77
C SER A 426 -3.92 2.20 7.44
N SER A 427 -4.54 1.17 8.01
CA SER A 427 -3.84 0.05 8.65
C SER A 427 -3.32 -1.00 7.66
N LYS A 428 -3.75 -0.96 6.38
CA LYS A 428 -3.28 -1.93 5.37
C LYS A 428 -1.76 -1.85 5.20
N GLY A 429 -1.09 -2.99 5.31
CA GLY A 429 0.38 -3.06 5.30
C GLY A 429 1.06 -2.80 6.65
N LEU A 430 0.31 -2.39 7.68
CA LEU A 430 0.79 -2.28 9.07
C LEU A 430 0.42 -3.51 9.88
N GLU A 431 1.01 -3.64 11.07
CA GLU A 431 0.74 -4.70 12.02
C GLU A 431 0.98 -4.17 13.44
N PHE A 432 0.22 -4.67 14.41
CA PHE A 432 0.22 -4.21 15.79
C PHE A 432 0.17 -5.40 16.73
N GLU A 433 0.77 -5.28 17.92
CA GLU A 433 0.68 -6.34 18.93
C GLU A 433 -0.78 -6.59 19.31
N GLN A 434 -1.55 -5.52 19.47
CA GLN A 434 -2.93 -5.60 19.91
C GLN A 434 -3.84 -4.70 19.08
N VAL A 435 -5.04 -5.19 18.77
CA VAL A 435 -6.01 -4.46 17.96
C VAL A 435 -7.39 -4.47 18.61
N VAL A 436 -8.06 -3.31 18.57
CA VAL A 436 -9.49 -3.18 18.91
C VAL A 436 -10.28 -2.84 17.67
N ILE A 437 -11.39 -3.55 17.45
CA ILE A 437 -12.35 -3.26 16.39
C ILE A 437 -13.78 -3.21 16.92
N PHE A 438 -14.68 -2.61 16.15
CA PHE A 438 -16.09 -2.47 16.49
C PHE A 438 -16.95 -3.30 15.54
N SER A 439 -17.79 -4.19 16.07
CA SER A 439 -18.64 -5.07 15.26
C SER A 439 -19.61 -4.30 14.35
N LYS A 440 -20.03 -3.09 14.74
CA LYS A 440 -20.90 -2.21 13.92
C LYS A 440 -20.30 -1.85 12.56
N ASN A 441 -18.98 -1.93 12.44
CA ASN A 441 -18.26 -1.57 11.23
C ASN A 441 -18.27 -2.69 10.17
N TYR A 442 -18.75 -3.91 10.51
CA TYR A 442 -18.66 -5.08 9.63
C TYR A 442 -19.97 -5.85 9.51
N ASP A 443 -20.49 -5.94 8.30
CA ASP A 443 -21.52 -6.93 7.97
C ASP A 443 -20.84 -8.18 7.39
N ILE A 444 -20.42 -9.07 8.28
CA ILE A 444 -19.71 -10.31 7.92
C ILE A 444 -20.54 -11.29 7.10
N SER A 445 -21.78 -10.98 6.75
CA SER A 445 -22.59 -11.73 5.79
C SER A 445 -22.32 -11.32 4.34
N ARG A 446 -21.68 -10.17 4.11
CA ARG A 446 -21.38 -9.61 2.79
C ARG A 446 -19.90 -9.77 2.49
N ASP A 447 -19.54 -10.16 1.28
CA ASP A 447 -18.15 -10.42 0.88
C ASP A 447 -17.22 -9.23 1.13
N ARG A 448 -17.64 -8.02 0.73
CA ARG A 448 -16.83 -6.82 0.91
C ARG A 448 -16.53 -6.49 2.38
N ASP A 449 -17.55 -6.52 3.22
CA ASP A 449 -17.38 -6.20 4.64
C ASP A 449 -16.62 -7.33 5.36
N SER A 450 -16.70 -8.56 4.85
CA SER A 450 -15.90 -9.71 5.30
C SER A 450 -14.43 -9.54 4.96
N GLU A 451 -14.08 -8.98 3.80
CA GLU A 451 -12.70 -8.66 3.42
C GLU A 451 -12.12 -7.53 4.30
N GLU A 452 -12.87 -6.45 4.54
CA GLU A 452 -12.47 -5.39 5.47
C GLU A 452 -12.29 -5.94 6.90
N HIS A 453 -13.18 -6.82 7.36
CA HIS A 453 -13.08 -7.51 8.64
C HIS A 453 -11.82 -8.37 8.71
N TYR A 454 -11.54 -9.18 7.68
CA TYR A 454 -10.35 -10.02 7.61
C TYR A 454 -9.06 -9.19 7.63
N VAL A 455 -9.02 -8.08 6.90
CA VAL A 455 -7.90 -7.14 6.96
C VAL A 455 -7.72 -6.61 8.37
N ALA A 456 -8.78 -6.16 9.04
CA ALA A 456 -8.72 -5.57 10.37
C ALA A 456 -8.25 -6.58 11.43
N THR A 457 -8.84 -7.78 11.46
CA THR A 457 -8.50 -8.82 12.43
C THR A 457 -7.06 -9.31 12.26
N THR A 458 -6.59 -9.44 11.02
CA THR A 458 -5.22 -9.89 10.72
C THR A 458 -4.16 -8.80 10.88
N ARG A 459 -4.51 -7.60 11.39
CA ARG A 459 -3.53 -6.60 11.85
C ARG A 459 -2.97 -6.93 13.23
N ALA A 460 -3.73 -7.66 14.06
CA ALA A 460 -3.30 -8.07 15.39
C ALA A 460 -2.27 -9.21 15.33
N LYS A 461 -1.25 -9.13 16.18
CA LYS A 461 -0.27 -10.20 16.37
C LYS A 461 -0.66 -11.12 17.53
N SER A 462 -0.90 -10.55 18.71
CA SER A 462 -1.07 -11.30 19.94
C SER A 462 -2.45 -11.15 20.60
N LYS A 463 -3.18 -10.04 20.34
CA LYS A 463 -4.47 -9.79 20.98
C LYS A 463 -5.44 -9.05 20.06
N LEU A 464 -6.67 -9.52 20.00
CA LEU A 464 -7.78 -8.91 19.26
C LEU A 464 -8.97 -8.74 20.20
N VAL A 465 -9.44 -7.51 20.38
CA VAL A 465 -10.67 -7.22 21.12
C VAL A 465 -11.73 -6.69 20.16
N ILE A 466 -12.92 -7.27 20.21
CA ILE A 466 -14.06 -6.88 19.38
C ILE A 466 -15.19 -6.39 20.29
N LEU A 467 -15.48 -5.09 20.19
CA LEU A 467 -16.64 -4.49 20.87
C LEU A 467 -17.92 -4.78 20.10
N LEU A 468 -18.85 -5.47 20.73
CA LEU A 468 -20.15 -5.80 20.18
C LEU A 468 -21.14 -4.66 20.44
N ASN A 469 -21.58 -4.00 19.36
CA ASN A 469 -22.58 -2.92 19.47
C ASN A 469 -24.02 -3.47 19.46
N ASN A 470 -24.19 -4.75 19.10
CA ASN A 470 -25.44 -5.47 19.12
C ASN A 470 -25.19 -6.99 19.04
N ASN A 471 -26.25 -7.77 19.32
CA ASN A 471 -26.17 -9.23 19.31
C ASN A 471 -26.16 -9.86 17.91
N TRP A 472 -26.32 -9.08 16.84
CA TRP A 472 -26.40 -9.62 15.49
C TRP A 472 -25.06 -10.23 15.07
N TYR A 473 -23.98 -9.51 15.30
CA TYR A 473 -22.63 -9.96 14.95
C TYR A 473 -22.29 -11.29 15.68
N LEU A 474 -22.55 -11.36 16.99
CA LEU A 474 -22.31 -12.57 17.79
C LEU A 474 -23.10 -13.76 17.27
N LYS A 475 -24.43 -13.57 16.99
CA LYS A 475 -25.28 -14.61 16.41
C LYS A 475 -24.73 -15.09 15.06
N LYS A 476 -24.20 -14.20 14.25
CA LYS A 476 -23.63 -14.55 12.94
C LYS A 476 -22.33 -15.34 13.10
N VAL A 477 -21.45 -14.95 14.02
CA VAL A 477 -20.24 -15.72 14.35
C VAL A 477 -20.60 -17.12 14.83
N GLN A 478 -21.55 -17.22 15.76
CA GLN A 478 -22.06 -18.53 16.26
C GLN A 478 -22.65 -19.40 15.15
N SER A 479 -23.39 -18.80 14.20
CA SER A 479 -23.91 -19.53 13.04
C SER A 479 -22.75 -20.05 12.16
N ILE A 480 -21.75 -19.23 11.86
CA ILE A 480 -20.59 -19.65 11.07
C ILE A 480 -19.83 -20.79 11.78
N CYS A 481 -19.61 -20.68 13.09
CA CYS A 481 -18.99 -21.76 13.86
C CYS A 481 -19.79 -23.06 13.72
N LYS A 482 -21.10 -23.01 13.91
CA LYS A 482 -21.99 -24.19 13.79
C LYS A 482 -21.90 -24.81 12.39
N ASP A 483 -21.91 -23.99 11.35
CA ASP A 483 -21.83 -24.46 9.95
C ASP A 483 -20.48 -25.12 9.64
N THR A 484 -19.42 -24.74 10.38
CA THR A 484 -18.06 -25.32 10.26
C THR A 484 -17.80 -26.46 11.25
N GLY A 485 -18.77 -26.85 12.06
CA GLY A 485 -18.60 -27.92 13.08
C GLY A 485 -17.88 -27.48 14.33
N LEU A 486 -17.75 -26.18 14.57
CA LEU A 486 -17.12 -25.58 15.74
C LEU A 486 -18.13 -24.91 16.66
N ILE A 487 -17.70 -24.54 17.86
CA ILE A 487 -18.44 -23.66 18.76
C ILE A 487 -17.63 -22.37 18.97
N LEU A 488 -18.26 -21.32 19.47
CA LEU A 488 -17.62 -20.02 19.67
C LEU A 488 -16.36 -20.12 20.54
N GLU A 489 -16.45 -20.92 21.58
CA GLU A 489 -15.39 -21.13 22.57
C GLU A 489 -14.14 -21.82 21.98
N ASN A 490 -14.22 -22.35 20.75
CA ASN A 490 -13.04 -22.85 20.03
C ASN A 490 -12.19 -21.72 19.40
N ILE A 491 -12.78 -20.53 19.17
CA ILE A 491 -12.13 -19.46 18.40
C ILE A 491 -12.08 -18.11 19.10
N ALA A 492 -12.86 -17.89 20.15
CA ALA A 492 -12.88 -16.63 20.88
C ALA A 492 -13.47 -16.79 22.28
N LYS A 493 -13.02 -15.93 23.21
CA LYS A 493 -13.62 -15.75 24.53
C LYS A 493 -14.71 -14.70 24.45
N PHE A 494 -15.92 -15.06 24.89
CA PHE A 494 -17.02 -14.09 25.03
C PHE A 494 -17.12 -13.62 26.49
N ILE A 495 -17.25 -12.31 26.67
CA ILE A 495 -17.46 -11.65 27.97
C ILE A 495 -18.78 -10.88 27.87
N ASP A 496 -19.77 -11.29 28.70
CA ASP A 496 -21.12 -10.71 28.74
C ASP A 496 -21.23 -9.59 29.75
#